data_3c38d2d9d627a8d3bdf0958d5541a54f
#
_entry.id   3c38d2d9d627a8d3bdf0958d5541a54f
#
_cell.length_a   1.000
_cell.length_b   1.000
_cell.length_c   1.000
_cell.angle_alpha   90.00
_cell.angle_beta   90.00
_cell.angle_gamma   90.00
#
_symmetry.space_group_name_H-M   'P 1'
#
loop_
_entity.id
_entity.type
_entity.pdbx_description
1 polymer ?
#
loop_
_entity_poly.entity_id
_entity_poly.type
_entity_poly.pdbx_seq_one_letter_code
_entity_poly.pdbx_strand_id
1 'polypeptide(L)'
;YQFNYHTLKVANEDRQERSIWNFPICSGKERLKNNKKQTAHPTQKPLALMKKIIIQSSIQGDLVLEPFAGTASFCAEAKYLGRNYIGFEKDETYFNLAIKRLKKIKSLKNDLLEINEKDKPTQKIPFASLIDNGHLKPGAKLYNNKKSYKATILSDGSISYKNERGSIHKIAAKVNKTSSFNGW
;
A
#
# COMPACT_ATOMS: atom_id res chain seq x y z
N TYR A 1 12.31 -1.80 -0.62
CA TYR A 1 11.17 -1.33 -1.40
C TYR A 1 9.91 -1.46 -0.55
N GLN A 2 9.25 -0.32 -0.31
CA GLN A 2 8.00 -0.25 0.46
C GLN A 2 6.86 0.15 -0.48
N PHE A 3 5.75 -0.58 -0.42
CA PHE A 3 4.54 -0.27 -1.14
C PHE A 3 3.34 -0.49 -0.23
N ASN A 4 2.63 0.58 0.08
CA ASN A 4 1.54 0.57 1.06
C ASN A 4 0.21 0.16 0.39
N TYR A 5 0.13 -1.08 -0.05
CA TYR A 5 -1.02 -1.63 -0.77
C TYR A 5 -2.34 -1.45 -0.01
N HIS A 6 -2.35 -1.80 1.27
CA HIS A 6 -3.58 -1.73 2.08
C HIS A 6 -4.09 -0.30 2.27
N THR A 7 -3.18 0.66 2.52
CA THR A 7 -3.55 2.08 2.62
C THR A 7 -4.17 2.60 1.33
N LEU A 8 -3.62 2.21 0.18
CA LEU A 8 -4.17 2.59 -1.12
C LEU A 8 -5.53 1.95 -1.37
N LYS A 9 -5.70 0.70 -0.99
CA LYS A 9 -6.95 -0.03 -1.16
C LYS A 9 -8.07 0.62 -0.34
N VAL A 10 -7.80 0.96 0.92
CA VAL A 10 -8.74 1.70 1.78
C VAL A 10 -9.07 3.08 1.20
N ALA A 11 -8.06 3.80 0.70
CA ALA A 11 -8.26 5.11 0.07
C ALA A 11 -9.05 5.02 -1.26
N ASN A 12 -9.14 3.84 -1.87
CA ASN A 12 -9.87 3.55 -3.11
C ASN A 12 -11.12 2.66 -2.86
N GLU A 13 -11.86 2.92 -1.80
CA GLU A 13 -13.10 2.22 -1.46
C GLU A 13 -12.94 0.69 -1.39
N ASP A 14 -11.84 0.23 -0.82
CA ASP A 14 -11.44 -1.18 -0.71
C ASP A 14 -11.23 -1.89 -2.06
N ARG A 15 -11.07 -1.13 -3.16
CA ARG A 15 -10.79 -1.65 -4.49
C ARG A 15 -9.32 -1.56 -4.83
N GLN A 16 -8.84 -2.51 -5.63
CA GLN A 16 -7.48 -2.47 -6.16
C GLN A 16 -7.29 -1.27 -7.10
N GLU A 17 -6.19 -0.55 -6.93
CA GLU A 17 -5.79 0.54 -7.81
C GLU A 17 -5.47 0.05 -9.23
N ARG A 18 -5.82 0.89 -10.21
CA ARG A 18 -5.47 0.65 -11.62
C ARG A 18 -4.16 1.33 -11.99
N SER A 19 -3.58 0.91 -13.11
CA SER A 19 -2.34 1.49 -13.64
C SER A 19 -2.51 2.91 -14.18
N ILE A 20 -3.75 3.30 -14.54
CA ILE A 20 -4.06 4.63 -15.08
C ILE A 20 -4.64 5.49 -13.96
N TRP A 21 -4.00 6.64 -13.72
CA TRP A 21 -4.40 7.62 -12.73
C TRP A 21 -4.85 8.92 -13.39
N ASN A 22 -6.04 9.38 -13.06
CA ASN A 22 -6.57 10.63 -13.55
C ASN A 22 -6.45 11.72 -12.46
N PHE A 23 -5.61 12.71 -12.71
CA PHE A 23 -5.50 13.89 -11.87
C PHE A 23 -5.67 15.15 -12.72
N PRO A 24 -6.41 16.15 -12.23
CA PRO A 24 -6.47 17.44 -12.89
C PRO A 24 -5.09 18.10 -12.88
N ILE A 25 -4.81 18.89 -13.87
CA ILE A 25 -3.60 19.72 -13.89
C ILE A 25 -3.64 20.71 -12.72
N CYS A 26 -2.46 21.08 -12.21
CA CYS A 26 -2.35 22.09 -11.18
C CYS A 26 -2.97 23.41 -11.64
N SER A 27 -4.00 23.90 -10.96
CA SER A 27 -4.75 25.10 -11.33
C SER A 27 -5.30 25.83 -10.11
N GLY A 28 -5.96 26.96 -10.32
CA GLY A 28 -6.68 27.71 -9.28
C GLY A 28 -5.76 28.16 -8.12
N LYS A 29 -6.23 27.96 -6.89
CA LYS A 29 -5.55 28.38 -5.64
C LYS A 29 -4.29 27.57 -5.35
N GLU A 30 -4.18 26.35 -5.88
CA GLU A 30 -3.02 25.48 -5.71
C GLU A 30 -1.80 26.01 -6.49
N ARG A 31 -2.05 26.63 -7.63
CA ARG A 31 -1.00 27.12 -8.51
C ARG A 31 -0.34 28.37 -7.94
N LEU A 32 0.96 28.28 -7.69
CA LEU A 32 1.72 29.42 -7.18
C LEU A 32 1.81 30.53 -8.22
N LYS A 33 1.68 31.76 -7.75
CA LYS A 33 1.81 32.98 -8.55
C LYS A 33 3.01 33.77 -8.09
N ASN A 34 3.65 34.45 -9.04
CA ASN A 34 4.71 35.43 -8.76
C ASN A 34 4.09 36.76 -8.29
N ASN A 35 4.96 37.73 -7.99
CA ASN A 35 4.53 39.06 -7.54
C ASN A 35 3.67 39.82 -8.58
N LYS A 36 3.77 39.43 -9.86
CA LYS A 36 2.96 39.98 -10.96
C LYS A 36 1.66 39.20 -11.18
N LYS A 37 1.26 38.34 -10.24
CA LYS A 37 0.08 37.47 -10.33
C LYS A 37 0.08 36.46 -11.51
N GLN A 38 1.22 36.31 -12.17
CA GLN A 38 1.41 35.32 -13.23
C GLN A 38 1.79 33.96 -12.63
N THR A 39 1.66 32.88 -13.41
CA THR A 39 2.13 31.55 -13.03
C THR A 39 3.61 31.57 -12.64
N ALA A 40 3.92 31.16 -11.43
CA ALA A 40 5.29 31.20 -10.92
C ALA A 40 6.19 30.12 -11.53
N HIS A 41 5.64 28.95 -11.85
CA HIS A 41 6.37 27.83 -12.44
C HIS A 41 5.51 27.15 -13.52
N PRO A 42 6.01 26.95 -14.74
CA PRO A 42 5.20 26.45 -15.86
C PRO A 42 4.67 25.05 -15.65
N THR A 43 5.44 24.17 -15.00
CA THR A 43 5.17 22.75 -14.84
C THR A 43 4.94 22.31 -13.38
N GLN A 44 4.36 23.19 -12.56
CA GLN A 44 4.01 22.81 -11.18
C GLN A 44 3.11 21.58 -11.19
N LYS A 45 3.48 20.54 -10.41
CA LYS A 45 2.73 19.29 -10.33
C LYS A 45 1.56 19.41 -9.35
N PRO A 46 0.43 18.70 -9.62
CA PRO A 46 -0.73 18.68 -8.71
C PRO A 46 -0.38 18.05 -7.36
N LEU A 47 -0.82 18.66 -6.27
CA LEU A 47 -0.57 18.14 -4.92
C LEU A 47 -1.26 16.78 -4.70
N ALA A 48 -2.45 16.59 -5.28
CA ALA A 48 -3.15 15.31 -5.19
C ALA A 48 -2.33 14.12 -5.74
N LEU A 49 -1.62 14.33 -6.86
CA LEU A 49 -0.71 13.32 -7.42
C LEU A 49 0.48 13.08 -6.48
N MET A 50 1.11 14.15 -5.97
CA MET A 50 2.24 14.04 -5.04
C MET A 50 1.82 13.31 -3.76
N LYS A 51 0.68 13.66 -3.21
CA LYS A 51 0.07 13.00 -2.05
C LYS A 51 -0.06 11.49 -2.27
N LYS A 52 -0.63 11.08 -3.40
CA LYS A 52 -0.82 9.67 -3.73
C LYS A 52 0.51 8.92 -3.78
N ILE A 53 1.52 9.47 -4.47
CA ILE A 53 2.85 8.87 -4.60
C ILE A 53 3.50 8.70 -3.21
N ILE A 54 3.44 9.73 -2.36
CA ILE A 54 4.05 9.71 -1.03
C ILE A 54 3.37 8.65 -0.12
N ILE A 55 2.04 8.63 -0.09
CA ILE A 55 1.29 7.68 0.75
C ILE A 55 1.56 6.24 0.33
N GLN A 56 1.66 5.96 -0.96
CA GLN A 56 1.88 4.58 -1.43
C GLN A 56 3.30 4.05 -1.21
N SER A 57 4.30 4.94 -1.07
CA SER A 57 5.72 4.55 -1.08
C SER A 57 6.50 4.92 0.18
N SER A 58 5.85 5.51 1.18
CA SER A 58 6.50 5.93 2.43
C SER A 58 5.53 5.90 3.61
N ILE A 59 6.08 5.89 4.84
CA ILE A 59 5.34 6.07 6.09
C ILE A 59 5.73 7.39 6.76
N GLN A 60 5.02 7.79 7.81
CA GLN A 60 5.38 8.98 8.59
C GLN A 60 6.80 8.85 9.15
N GLY A 61 7.54 9.95 9.13
CA GLY A 61 8.94 9.98 9.57
C GLY A 61 9.95 9.60 8.50
N ASP A 62 9.56 8.94 7.41
CA ASP A 62 10.46 8.61 6.30
C ASP A 62 11.03 9.87 5.63
N LEU A 63 12.18 9.70 4.96
CA LEU A 63 12.84 10.75 4.21
C LEU A 63 12.49 10.68 2.72
N VAL A 64 11.92 11.77 2.22
CA VAL A 64 11.60 11.96 0.80
C VAL A 64 12.68 12.83 0.15
N LEU A 65 13.25 12.35 -0.95
CA LEU A 65 14.27 13.07 -1.73
C LEU A 65 13.66 13.56 -3.05
N GLU A 66 13.79 14.86 -3.33
CA GLU A 66 13.36 15.50 -4.58
C GLU A 66 14.51 16.23 -5.25
N PRO A 67 15.24 15.62 -6.22
CA PRO A 67 16.41 16.21 -6.84
C PRO A 67 16.13 17.43 -7.71
N PHE A 68 14.89 17.65 -8.15
CA PHE A 68 14.46 18.74 -9.04
C PHE A 68 13.19 19.40 -8.48
N ALA A 69 13.33 20.07 -7.33
CA ALA A 69 12.20 20.47 -6.51
C ALA A 69 11.28 21.53 -7.15
N GLY A 70 11.80 22.41 -8.02
CA GLY A 70 11.04 23.50 -8.59
C GLY A 70 10.43 24.38 -7.49
N THR A 71 9.11 24.46 -7.46
CA THR A 71 8.37 25.12 -6.37
C THR A 71 8.03 24.16 -5.21
N ALA A 72 8.75 23.06 -5.09
CA ALA A 72 8.70 22.06 -4.02
C ALA A 72 7.29 21.48 -3.75
N SER A 73 6.57 21.06 -4.79
CA SER A 73 5.26 20.43 -4.62
C SER A 73 5.36 19.12 -3.87
N PHE A 74 6.37 18.32 -4.17
CA PHE A 74 6.60 17.02 -3.51
C PHE A 74 7.04 17.18 -2.06
N CYS A 75 8.02 18.07 -1.81
CA CYS A 75 8.43 18.42 -0.45
C CYS A 75 7.27 19.00 0.40
N ALA A 76 6.39 19.77 -0.25
CA ALA A 76 5.22 20.35 0.40
C ALA A 76 4.25 19.28 0.90
N GLU A 77 3.94 18.30 0.07
CA GLU A 77 3.10 17.16 0.46
C GLU A 77 3.81 16.23 1.44
N ALA A 78 5.12 16.01 1.29
CA ALA A 78 5.90 15.25 2.27
C ALA A 78 5.79 15.88 3.66
N LYS A 79 6.03 17.19 3.77
CA LYS A 79 5.87 17.91 5.03
C LYS A 79 4.44 17.84 5.57
N TYR A 80 3.44 18.05 4.71
CA TYR A 80 2.03 18.00 5.10
C TYR A 80 1.66 16.64 5.69
N LEU A 81 2.15 15.56 5.09
CA LEU A 81 1.89 14.19 5.48
C LEU A 81 2.83 13.66 6.60
N GLY A 82 3.63 14.51 7.23
CA GLY A 82 4.51 14.12 8.34
C GLY A 82 5.76 13.35 7.92
N ARG A 83 6.20 13.46 6.66
CA ARG A 83 7.48 12.94 6.19
C ARG A 83 8.56 14.01 6.29
N ASN A 84 9.81 13.58 6.48
CA ASN A 84 10.98 14.42 6.29
C ASN A 84 11.23 14.60 4.79
N TYR A 85 11.94 15.66 4.40
CA TYR A 85 12.23 15.90 2.98
C TYR A 85 13.56 16.60 2.77
N ILE A 86 14.19 16.29 1.65
CA ILE A 86 15.34 17.04 1.09
C ILE A 86 14.97 17.36 -0.36
N GLY A 87 15.02 18.64 -0.72
CA GLY A 87 14.78 19.10 -2.08
C GLY A 87 15.96 19.90 -2.60
N PHE A 88 16.31 19.70 -3.87
CA PHE A 88 17.33 20.49 -4.59
C PHE A 88 16.67 21.29 -5.69
N GLU A 89 17.00 22.57 -5.75
CA GLU A 89 16.57 23.49 -6.80
C GLU A 89 17.72 24.44 -7.17
N LYS A 90 18.03 24.53 -8.45
CA LYS A 90 19.11 25.36 -8.96
C LYS A 90 18.70 26.81 -9.17
N ASP A 91 17.43 27.02 -9.59
CA ASP A 91 16.90 28.35 -9.83
C ASP A 91 16.57 29.04 -8.51
N GLU A 92 17.23 30.14 -8.23
CA GLU A 92 17.07 30.87 -6.97
C GLU A 92 15.65 31.43 -6.80
N THR A 93 14.99 31.82 -7.90
CA THR A 93 13.60 32.30 -7.85
C THR A 93 12.65 31.21 -7.41
N TYR A 94 12.78 30.02 -7.99
CA TYR A 94 11.97 28.86 -7.59
C TYR A 94 12.32 28.39 -6.20
N PHE A 95 13.58 28.34 -5.82
CA PHE A 95 14.03 28.02 -4.48
C PHE A 95 13.39 28.94 -3.44
N ASN A 96 13.43 30.26 -3.65
CA ASN A 96 12.83 31.23 -2.73
C ASN A 96 11.30 31.08 -2.62
N LEU A 97 10.62 30.74 -3.71
CA LEU A 97 9.19 30.42 -3.70
C LEU A 97 8.91 29.13 -2.94
N ALA A 98 9.74 28.10 -3.12
CA ALA A 98 9.66 26.83 -2.40
C ALA A 98 9.77 27.04 -0.88
N ILE A 99 10.78 27.80 -0.43
CA ILE A 99 10.95 28.12 1.00
C ILE A 99 9.74 28.86 1.58
N LYS A 100 9.22 29.88 0.85
CA LYS A 100 8.01 30.62 1.27
C LYS A 100 6.79 29.70 1.38
N ARG A 101 6.63 28.75 0.45
CA ARG A 101 5.57 27.74 0.47
C ARG A 101 5.71 26.82 1.67
N LEU A 102 6.88 26.22 1.84
CA LEU A 102 7.16 25.26 2.90
C LEU A 102 6.99 25.84 4.31
N LYS A 103 7.33 27.12 4.52
CA LYS A 103 7.09 27.81 5.81
C LYS A 103 5.61 27.87 6.20
N LYS A 104 4.69 27.91 5.23
CA LYS A 104 3.24 28.02 5.48
C LYS A 104 2.57 26.68 5.78
N ILE A 105 3.24 25.57 5.47
CA ILE A 105 2.65 24.24 5.62
C ILE A 105 2.85 23.74 7.03
N LYS A 106 1.74 23.36 7.65
CA LYS A 106 1.72 22.64 8.92
C LYS A 106 1.51 21.16 8.63
N SER A 107 2.21 20.29 9.33
CA SER A 107 2.01 18.84 9.22
C SER A 107 0.61 18.48 9.70
N LEU A 108 -0.01 17.59 8.96
CA LEU A 108 -1.28 16.98 9.35
C LEU A 108 -1.00 16.00 10.50
N LYS A 109 -1.55 16.29 11.67
CA LYS A 109 -1.57 15.34 12.79
C LYS A 109 -2.83 14.49 12.63
N ASN A 110 -2.70 13.32 12.06
CA ASN A 110 -3.84 12.43 11.88
C ASN A 110 -3.38 10.96 11.91
N ASP A 111 -3.91 10.21 12.86
CA ASP A 111 -3.66 8.78 13.07
C ASP A 111 -4.09 7.92 11.86
N LEU A 112 -4.97 8.44 11.00
CA LEU A 112 -5.37 7.78 9.74
C LEU A 112 -4.22 7.64 8.71
N LEU A 113 -3.12 8.39 8.89
CA LEU A 113 -1.92 8.29 8.06
C LEU A 113 -0.91 7.29 8.63
N GLU A 114 -1.13 6.81 9.84
CA GLU A 114 -0.39 5.70 10.39
C GLU A 114 -0.89 4.42 9.73
N ILE A 115 0.01 3.71 9.07
CA ILE A 115 -0.27 2.34 8.67
C ILE A 115 -0.47 1.58 9.97
N ASN A 116 -1.68 1.09 10.20
CA ASN A 116 -1.90 0.15 11.28
C ASN A 116 -0.96 -1.03 11.04
N GLU A 117 0.04 -1.20 11.90
CA GLU A 117 0.94 -2.38 11.85
C GLU A 117 0.18 -3.71 11.95
N LYS A 118 -1.09 -3.65 12.35
CA LYS A 118 -2.03 -4.78 12.34
C LYS A 118 -2.29 -5.33 10.93
N ASP A 119 -2.02 -4.55 9.87
CA ASP A 119 -2.17 -4.96 8.49
C ASP A 119 -0.86 -5.46 7.84
N LYS A 120 0.23 -5.61 8.59
CA LYS A 120 1.35 -6.43 8.10
C LYS A 120 0.78 -7.80 7.77
N PRO A 121 0.97 -8.30 6.53
CA PRO A 121 0.48 -9.63 6.19
C PRO A 121 1.03 -10.58 7.25
N THR A 122 0.14 -11.17 8.04
CA THR A 122 0.52 -12.20 9.01
C THR A 122 1.38 -13.20 8.26
N GLN A 123 2.56 -13.46 8.78
CA GLN A 123 3.51 -14.38 8.17
C GLN A 123 2.74 -15.64 7.81
N LYS A 124 2.68 -15.97 6.50
CA LYS A 124 1.94 -17.13 6.04
C LYS A 124 2.53 -18.35 6.71
N ILE A 125 1.82 -18.88 7.67
CA ILE A 125 2.23 -20.10 8.38
C ILE A 125 1.93 -21.27 7.43
N PRO A 126 2.94 -22.05 6.99
CA PRO A 126 2.69 -23.24 6.18
C PRO A 126 1.77 -24.20 6.91
N PHE A 127 0.83 -24.83 6.21
CA PHE A 127 -0.10 -25.78 6.84
C PHE A 127 0.65 -26.92 7.56
N ALA A 128 1.79 -27.35 7.00
CA ALA A 128 2.65 -28.36 7.61
C ALA A 128 3.15 -27.97 9.01
N SER A 129 3.45 -26.69 9.25
CA SER A 129 3.93 -26.24 10.56
C SER A 129 2.89 -26.39 11.69
N LEU A 130 1.62 -26.51 11.37
CA LEU A 130 0.58 -26.82 12.35
C LEU A 130 0.70 -28.27 12.86
N ILE A 131 1.27 -29.15 12.04
CA ILE A 131 1.56 -30.54 12.41
C ILE A 131 2.83 -30.58 13.24
N ASP A 132 3.88 -29.90 12.77
CA ASP A 132 5.18 -29.83 13.46
C ASP A 132 5.06 -29.23 14.86
N ASN A 133 4.19 -28.23 15.03
CA ASN A 133 3.89 -27.60 16.32
C ASN A 133 2.82 -28.35 17.16
N GLY A 134 2.37 -29.50 16.72
CA GLY A 134 1.41 -30.36 17.46
C GLY A 134 -0.04 -29.86 17.49
N HIS A 135 -0.38 -28.80 16.75
CA HIS A 135 -1.75 -28.28 16.66
C HIS A 135 -2.68 -29.21 15.88
N LEU A 136 -2.14 -29.95 14.91
CA LEU A 136 -2.87 -30.93 14.12
C LEU A 136 -2.11 -32.25 14.14
N LYS A 137 -2.84 -33.35 14.20
CA LYS A 137 -2.25 -34.72 14.17
C LYS A 137 -2.40 -35.34 12.78
N PRO A 138 -1.37 -36.00 12.24
CA PRO A 138 -1.53 -36.87 11.06
C PRO A 138 -2.69 -37.84 11.25
N GLY A 139 -3.47 -38.04 10.22
CA GLY A 139 -4.70 -38.86 10.28
C GLY A 139 -5.97 -38.12 10.71
N ALA A 140 -5.85 -36.90 11.25
CA ALA A 140 -7.01 -36.09 11.58
C ALA A 140 -7.86 -35.76 10.34
N LYS A 141 -9.17 -35.61 10.57
CA LYS A 141 -10.14 -35.35 9.48
C LYS A 141 -10.49 -33.91 9.40
N LEU A 142 -10.38 -33.33 8.19
CA LEU A 142 -10.86 -32.01 7.85
C LEU A 142 -12.22 -32.09 7.19
N TYR A 143 -13.07 -31.15 7.48
CA TYR A 143 -14.41 -31.03 6.93
C TYR A 143 -14.61 -29.61 6.36
N ASN A 144 -15.42 -29.51 5.32
CA ASN A 144 -15.94 -28.18 4.93
C ASN A 144 -17.05 -27.73 5.91
N ASN A 145 -17.43 -26.45 5.86
CA ASN A 145 -18.45 -25.88 6.76
C ASN A 145 -19.77 -26.66 6.79
N LYS A 146 -20.19 -27.24 5.66
CA LYS A 146 -21.40 -28.06 5.54
C LYS A 146 -21.19 -29.53 5.90
N LYS A 147 -19.98 -29.92 6.29
CA LYS A 147 -19.57 -31.32 6.58
C LYS A 147 -19.84 -32.32 5.44
N SER A 148 -20.05 -31.84 4.23
CA SER A 148 -20.34 -32.68 3.04
C SER A 148 -19.08 -33.32 2.43
N TYR A 149 -17.90 -32.79 2.74
CA TYR A 149 -16.61 -33.28 2.28
C TYR A 149 -15.71 -33.61 3.46
N LYS A 150 -14.96 -34.69 3.36
CA LYS A 150 -14.07 -35.19 4.43
C LYS A 150 -12.70 -35.52 3.83
N ALA A 151 -11.67 -34.83 4.24
CA ALA A 151 -10.29 -35.08 3.85
C ALA A 151 -9.45 -35.54 5.06
N THR A 152 -8.31 -36.18 4.81
CA THR A 152 -7.41 -36.67 5.85
C THR A 152 -6.09 -35.94 5.77
N ILE A 153 -5.54 -35.50 6.90
CA ILE A 153 -4.22 -34.89 7.02
C ILE A 153 -3.17 -35.99 6.96
N LEU A 154 -2.15 -35.81 6.11
CA LEU A 154 -0.98 -36.68 6.01
C LEU A 154 0.19 -36.14 6.83
N SER A 155 1.17 -36.97 7.13
CA SER A 155 2.34 -36.61 7.95
C SER A 155 3.22 -35.51 7.35
N ASP A 156 3.21 -35.36 6.06
CA ASP A 156 4.00 -34.33 5.33
C ASP A 156 3.25 -32.98 5.17
N GLY A 157 2.13 -32.80 5.82
CA GLY A 157 1.33 -31.58 5.69
C GLY A 157 0.46 -31.50 4.44
N SER A 158 0.47 -32.53 3.58
CA SER A 158 -0.50 -32.63 2.52
C SER A 158 -1.83 -33.22 3.04
N ILE A 159 -2.90 -33.05 2.26
CA ILE A 159 -4.19 -33.68 2.58
C ILE A 159 -4.59 -34.66 1.50
N SER A 160 -5.30 -35.72 1.92
CA SER A 160 -5.86 -36.73 1.03
C SER A 160 -7.38 -36.64 1.02
N TYR A 161 -7.96 -36.60 -0.18
CA TYR A 161 -9.41 -36.65 -0.40
C TYR A 161 -9.72 -37.63 -1.51
N LYS A 162 -10.51 -38.66 -1.21
CA LYS A 162 -10.71 -39.84 -2.07
C LYS A 162 -9.33 -40.44 -2.43
N ASN A 163 -9.00 -40.56 -3.71
CA ASN A 163 -7.72 -41.09 -4.17
C ASN A 163 -6.70 -40.03 -4.56
N GLU A 164 -6.91 -38.80 -4.12
CA GLU A 164 -6.06 -37.66 -4.50
C GLU A 164 -5.33 -37.09 -3.30
N ARG A 165 -4.11 -36.60 -3.55
CA ARG A 165 -3.22 -35.97 -2.58
C ARG A 165 -2.77 -34.59 -3.08
N GLY A 166 -2.67 -33.64 -2.20
CA GLY A 166 -2.18 -32.28 -2.51
C GLY A 166 -2.25 -31.33 -1.33
N SER A 167 -1.90 -30.07 -1.59
CA SER A 167 -2.06 -29.03 -0.58
C SER A 167 -3.53 -28.77 -0.27
N ILE A 168 -3.81 -28.19 0.90
CA ILE A 168 -5.17 -27.83 1.32
C ILE A 168 -5.88 -26.97 0.26
N HIS A 169 -5.17 -26.01 -0.35
CA HIS A 169 -5.72 -25.14 -1.40
C HIS A 169 -6.06 -25.93 -2.68
N LYS A 170 -5.17 -26.85 -3.11
CA LYS A 170 -5.37 -27.67 -4.31
C LYS A 170 -6.60 -28.58 -4.16
N ILE A 171 -6.71 -29.25 -3.03
CA ILE A 171 -7.86 -30.13 -2.78
C ILE A 171 -9.15 -29.33 -2.60
N ALA A 172 -9.11 -28.18 -1.91
CA ALA A 172 -10.27 -27.30 -1.78
C ALA A 172 -10.75 -26.75 -3.13
N ALA A 173 -9.85 -26.32 -4.02
CA ALA A 173 -10.17 -25.87 -5.37
C ALA A 173 -10.88 -27.00 -6.16
N LYS A 174 -10.37 -28.21 -6.10
CA LYS A 174 -10.96 -29.36 -6.79
C LYS A 174 -12.34 -29.73 -6.28
N VAL A 175 -12.52 -29.76 -4.96
CA VAL A 175 -13.81 -30.02 -4.32
C VAL A 175 -14.85 -28.97 -4.73
N ASN A 176 -14.45 -27.72 -4.84
CA ASN A 176 -15.34 -26.62 -5.25
C ASN A 176 -15.40 -26.42 -6.78
N LYS A 177 -14.73 -27.25 -7.57
CA LYS A 177 -14.67 -27.18 -9.05
C LYS A 177 -14.23 -25.79 -9.56
N THR A 178 -13.22 -25.20 -8.93
CA THR A 178 -12.63 -23.92 -9.28
C THR A 178 -11.15 -24.07 -9.62
N SER A 179 -10.57 -23.13 -10.36
CA SER A 179 -9.13 -23.12 -10.69
C SER A 179 -8.24 -22.84 -9.47
N SER A 180 -8.74 -22.08 -8.50
CA SER A 180 -8.09 -21.78 -7.22
C SER A 180 -9.11 -21.60 -6.12
N PHE A 181 -8.75 -21.92 -4.89
CA PHE A 181 -9.59 -21.75 -3.71
C PHE A 181 -8.73 -21.63 -2.45
N ASN A 182 -9.11 -20.72 -1.55
CA ASN A 182 -8.48 -20.67 -0.24
C ASN A 182 -9.01 -21.84 0.62
N GLY A 183 -8.15 -22.75 1.01
CA GLY A 183 -8.50 -23.93 1.78
C GLY A 183 -8.63 -23.72 3.29
N TRP A 184 -8.46 -22.47 3.75
CA TRP A 184 -8.61 -22.10 5.17
C TRP A 184 -10.03 -21.70 5.52
#